data_ff9062855491d8e982a59681a2f47d16
#
_entry.id   ff9062855491d8e982a59681a2f47d16
#
_cell.length_a   1.000
_cell.length_b   1.000
_cell.length_c   1.000
_cell.angle_alpha   90.00
_cell.angle_beta   90.00
_cell.angle_gamma   90.00
#
_symmetry.space_group_name_H-M   'P 1'
#
loop_
_entity.id
_entity.type
_entity.pdbx_description
1 polymer ?
#
loop_
_entity_poly.entity_id
_entity_poly.type
_entity_poly.pdbx_seq_one_letter_code
_entity_poly.pdbx_strand_id
1 'polypeptide(L)'
;MRRLWRPVLDGLTPYDAGLSLEALARELGRSDLVRLSANENPLGPSPRAVAAVEREATRIHLYPDGGSTALREALGRRLGVAANQIVVGNGADELIALIAAAAFELDDEVVVPAPSFEPYEISATLAGARVVASPLAGYDTDLDDVRRKITDRTKAVMLCSPHNPATTIIRRGPLLAFLDALGADSPLVVLDQAYMDFCDDAEHVDGVRLLERYPRLVVLRTFSKIAGLAGLRVGYAVASAETIDRFNRVRAPYNVNRLGQVAALAALEDHAHAEKTRRLVFEERAYLSAELTKRGYAFPPSQANFLLVAVPDAAGLRARLMRAGILVRDGAGIGFPGHLRFSVGLHETNEKLLALL
;
A
#
# COMPACT_ATOMS: atom_id res chain seq x y z
N MET A 1 -34.28 1.15 -23.73
CA MET A 1 -34.04 0.06 -22.76
C MET A 1 -33.65 0.64 -21.41
N ARG A 2 -34.14 0.09 -20.30
CA ARG A 2 -33.74 0.50 -18.95
C ARG A 2 -32.29 0.12 -18.74
N ARG A 3 -31.42 1.08 -18.33
CA ARG A 3 -30.01 0.83 -18.08
C ARG A 3 -29.88 -0.07 -16.83
N LEU A 4 -29.20 -1.21 -16.97
CA LEU A 4 -29.08 -2.22 -15.91
C LEU A 4 -27.91 -1.90 -14.97
N TRP A 5 -26.80 -1.44 -15.53
CA TRP A 5 -25.56 -1.19 -14.80
C TRP A 5 -25.34 0.29 -14.52
N ARG A 6 -24.54 0.59 -13.48
CA ARG A 6 -24.17 1.96 -13.13
C ARG A 6 -23.34 2.58 -14.26
N PRO A 7 -23.64 3.81 -14.72
CA PRO A 7 -22.89 4.47 -15.80
C PRO A 7 -21.39 4.59 -15.55
N VAL A 8 -21.00 4.78 -14.30
CA VAL A 8 -19.60 4.93 -13.90
C VAL A 8 -18.72 3.73 -14.30
N LEU A 9 -19.30 2.54 -14.43
CA LEU A 9 -18.56 1.33 -14.80
C LEU A 9 -18.05 1.37 -16.24
N ASP A 10 -18.68 2.15 -17.12
CA ASP A 10 -18.24 2.26 -18.52
C ASP A 10 -16.88 2.96 -18.67
N GLY A 11 -16.51 3.79 -17.68
CA GLY A 11 -15.22 4.50 -17.64
C GLY A 11 -14.13 3.81 -16.83
N LEU A 12 -14.44 2.68 -16.17
CA LEU A 12 -13.48 1.97 -15.35
C LEU A 12 -12.84 0.80 -16.09
N THR A 13 -11.52 0.76 -16.11
CA THR A 13 -10.78 -0.41 -16.59
C THR A 13 -10.61 -1.39 -15.42
N PRO A 14 -10.89 -2.69 -15.62
CA PRO A 14 -10.61 -3.71 -14.60
C PRO A 14 -9.13 -3.68 -14.18
N TYR A 15 -8.89 -3.79 -12.88
CA TYR A 15 -7.52 -3.86 -12.36
C TYR A 15 -6.78 -5.05 -12.99
N ASP A 16 -5.67 -4.78 -13.67
CA ASP A 16 -4.80 -5.81 -14.22
C ASP A 16 -3.77 -6.28 -13.17
N ALA A 17 -4.08 -7.38 -12.52
CA ALA A 17 -3.15 -8.04 -11.59
C ALA A 17 -1.98 -8.75 -12.30
N GLY A 18 -2.01 -8.86 -13.63
CA GLY A 18 -1.13 -9.72 -14.40
C GLY A 18 -1.42 -11.22 -14.20
N LEU A 19 -0.67 -12.07 -14.87
CA LEU A 19 -0.75 -13.52 -14.67
C LEU A 19 -0.14 -13.93 -13.32
N SER A 20 -0.70 -14.98 -12.72
CA SER A 20 -0.04 -15.60 -11.55
C SER A 20 1.32 -16.20 -11.96
N LEU A 21 2.24 -16.35 -10.98
CA LEU A 21 3.54 -16.97 -11.26
C LEU A 21 3.39 -18.35 -11.86
N GLU A 22 2.42 -19.13 -11.39
CA GLU A 22 2.14 -20.48 -11.87
C GLU A 22 1.59 -20.49 -13.31
N ALA A 23 0.73 -19.53 -13.65
CA ALA A 23 0.20 -19.37 -15.00
C ALA A 23 1.33 -18.98 -15.97
N LEU A 24 2.14 -18.01 -15.58
CA LEU A 24 3.27 -17.54 -16.38
C LEU A 24 4.39 -18.61 -16.49
N ALA A 25 4.64 -19.38 -15.41
CA ALA A 25 5.58 -20.50 -15.44
C ALA A 25 5.18 -21.55 -16.48
N ARG A 26 3.88 -21.86 -16.56
CA ARG A 26 3.35 -22.78 -17.61
C ARG A 26 3.47 -22.19 -19.01
N GLU A 27 3.16 -20.90 -19.18
CA GLU A 27 3.24 -20.22 -20.49
C GLU A 27 4.68 -20.15 -21.01
N LEU A 28 5.63 -19.83 -20.14
CA LEU A 28 7.05 -19.68 -20.49
C LEU A 28 7.83 -21.01 -20.45
N GLY A 29 7.23 -22.10 -19.95
CA GLY A 29 7.93 -23.39 -19.76
C GLY A 29 9.06 -23.31 -18.73
N ARG A 30 8.94 -22.44 -17.68
CA ARG A 30 9.98 -22.16 -16.69
C ARG A 30 9.44 -22.33 -15.27
N SER A 31 10.30 -22.81 -14.35
CA SER A 31 9.98 -22.94 -12.93
C SER A 31 10.75 -21.98 -12.03
N ASP A 32 11.69 -21.21 -12.58
CA ASP A 32 12.61 -20.32 -11.87
C ASP A 32 12.21 -18.83 -11.95
N LEU A 33 10.90 -18.56 -12.04
CA LEU A 33 10.39 -17.19 -12.10
C LEU A 33 10.48 -16.48 -10.76
N VAL A 34 10.94 -15.24 -10.81
CA VAL A 34 10.97 -14.34 -9.64
C VAL A 34 10.08 -13.13 -9.90
N ARG A 35 9.13 -12.88 -8.99
CA ARG A 35 8.24 -11.74 -9.08
C ARG A 35 8.77 -10.55 -8.26
N LEU A 36 9.26 -9.54 -8.96
CA LEU A 36 9.63 -8.24 -8.39
C LEU A 36 8.61 -7.13 -8.69
N SER A 37 7.43 -7.48 -9.23
CA SER A 37 6.42 -6.51 -9.66
C SER A 37 5.39 -6.13 -8.59
N ALA A 38 5.30 -6.87 -7.46
CA ALA A 38 4.21 -6.76 -6.50
C ALA A 38 4.63 -6.25 -5.11
N ASN A 39 5.87 -5.84 -4.94
CA ASN A 39 6.40 -5.32 -3.67
C ASN A 39 6.19 -6.31 -2.50
N GLU A 40 6.41 -7.59 -2.77
CA GLU A 40 6.31 -8.67 -1.80
C GLU A 40 7.55 -8.70 -0.89
N ASN A 41 7.43 -9.40 0.24
CA ASN A 41 8.55 -9.59 1.15
C ASN A 41 9.54 -10.63 0.58
N PRO A 42 10.81 -10.29 0.37
CA PRO A 42 11.77 -11.22 -0.22
C PRO A 42 12.12 -12.42 0.69
N LEU A 43 11.92 -12.30 2.01
CA LEU A 43 12.11 -13.39 2.98
C LEU A 43 10.86 -14.28 3.14
N GLY A 44 9.74 -13.92 2.51
CA GLY A 44 8.47 -14.59 2.73
C GLY A 44 7.83 -14.28 4.10
N PRO A 45 6.89 -15.10 4.57
CA PRO A 45 6.17 -14.89 5.81
C PRO A 45 7.01 -15.24 7.05
N SER A 46 6.66 -14.63 8.20
CA SER A 46 7.18 -15.03 9.49
C SER A 46 6.95 -16.52 9.76
N PRO A 47 7.98 -17.28 10.22
CA PRO A 47 7.80 -18.68 10.61
C PRO A 47 6.74 -18.88 11.70
N ARG A 48 6.56 -17.91 12.61
CA ARG A 48 5.49 -17.95 13.62
C ARG A 48 4.11 -17.81 12.97
N ALA A 49 3.99 -17.00 11.94
CA ALA A 49 2.74 -16.86 11.18
C ALA A 49 2.41 -18.15 10.43
N VAL A 50 3.39 -18.79 9.78
CA VAL A 50 3.21 -20.10 9.12
C VAL A 50 2.70 -21.13 10.11
N ALA A 51 3.37 -21.30 11.25
CA ALA A 51 2.96 -22.24 12.30
C ALA A 51 1.55 -21.94 12.88
N ALA A 52 1.16 -20.67 12.94
CA ALA A 52 -0.19 -20.29 13.37
C ALA A 52 -1.25 -20.71 12.34
N VAL A 53 -0.96 -20.51 11.04
CA VAL A 53 -1.83 -20.95 9.93
C VAL A 53 -1.99 -22.48 9.94
N GLU A 54 -0.90 -23.23 10.06
CA GLU A 54 -0.93 -24.71 10.12
C GLU A 54 -1.81 -25.22 11.26
N ARG A 55 -1.66 -24.67 12.47
CA ARG A 55 -2.49 -25.04 13.62
C ARG A 55 -3.97 -24.72 13.43
N GLU A 56 -4.28 -23.63 12.73
CA GLU A 56 -5.66 -23.17 12.53
C GLU A 56 -6.33 -23.77 11.28
N ALA A 57 -5.56 -24.38 10.36
CA ALA A 57 -6.05 -24.90 9.09
C ALA A 57 -7.20 -25.92 9.22
N THR A 58 -7.23 -26.72 10.29
CA THR A 58 -8.32 -27.69 10.57
C THR A 58 -9.63 -27.05 10.99
N ARG A 59 -9.64 -25.73 11.26
CA ARG A 59 -10.80 -24.98 11.77
C ARG A 59 -11.39 -24.00 10.75
N ILE A 60 -10.99 -24.09 9.48
CA ILE A 60 -11.46 -23.18 8.42
C ILE A 60 -12.95 -23.31 8.10
N HIS A 61 -13.62 -24.36 8.56
CA HIS A 61 -15.07 -24.53 8.46
C HIS A 61 -15.87 -23.63 9.42
N LEU A 62 -15.20 -22.96 10.36
CA LEU A 62 -15.83 -22.03 11.32
C LEU A 62 -15.64 -20.59 10.84
N TYR A 63 -16.65 -19.75 11.03
CA TYR A 63 -16.50 -18.32 10.81
C TYR A 63 -15.37 -17.73 11.68
N PRO A 64 -14.65 -16.72 11.19
CA PRO A 64 -13.66 -15.99 11.99
C PRO A 64 -14.34 -15.15 13.09
N ASP A 65 -13.53 -14.56 13.99
CA ASP A 65 -13.99 -13.46 14.84
C ASP A 65 -14.36 -12.26 13.99
N GLY A 66 -15.64 -11.91 13.90
CA GLY A 66 -16.13 -10.79 13.11
C GLY A 66 -15.60 -9.42 13.55
N GLY A 67 -15.16 -9.30 14.80
CA GLY A 67 -14.54 -8.09 15.36
C GLY A 67 -13.02 -8.05 15.20
N SER A 68 -12.37 -9.16 14.82
CA SER A 68 -10.90 -9.32 14.88
C SER A 68 -10.32 -8.87 16.23
N THR A 69 -11.01 -9.22 17.33
CA THR A 69 -10.82 -8.66 18.68
C THR A 69 -9.39 -8.82 19.17
N ALA A 70 -8.86 -10.05 19.14
CA ALA A 70 -7.51 -10.33 19.60
C ALA A 70 -6.44 -9.56 18.81
N LEU A 71 -6.62 -9.43 17.50
CA LEU A 71 -5.69 -8.69 16.65
C LEU A 71 -5.77 -7.17 16.92
N ARG A 72 -6.98 -6.61 17.08
CA ARG A 72 -7.17 -5.19 17.43
C ARG A 72 -6.58 -4.85 18.79
N GLU A 73 -6.75 -5.70 19.79
CA GLU A 73 -6.15 -5.52 21.12
C GLU A 73 -4.62 -5.57 21.07
N ALA A 74 -4.05 -6.52 20.33
CA ALA A 74 -2.60 -6.63 20.16
C ALA A 74 -2.02 -5.41 19.42
N LEU A 75 -2.69 -4.96 18.36
CA LEU A 75 -2.34 -3.74 17.64
C LEU A 75 -2.46 -2.51 18.56
N GLY A 76 -3.52 -2.40 19.34
CA GLY A 76 -3.72 -1.31 20.29
C GLY A 76 -2.57 -1.20 21.29
N ARG A 77 -2.18 -2.33 21.91
CA ARG A 77 -1.02 -2.38 22.81
C ARG A 77 0.28 -1.96 22.12
N ARG A 78 0.51 -2.42 20.89
CA ARG A 78 1.73 -2.10 20.13
C ARG A 78 1.82 -0.63 19.71
N LEU A 79 0.69 -0.06 19.33
CA LEU A 79 0.60 1.30 18.78
C LEU A 79 0.34 2.37 19.84
N GLY A 80 -0.03 1.96 21.08
CA GLY A 80 -0.38 2.88 22.16
C GLY A 80 -1.75 3.55 21.96
N VAL A 81 -2.70 2.87 21.30
CA VAL A 81 -4.06 3.37 21.05
C VAL A 81 -5.10 2.38 21.57
N ALA A 82 -6.33 2.85 21.79
CA ALA A 82 -7.42 1.96 22.19
C ALA A 82 -7.87 1.04 21.04
N ALA A 83 -8.29 -0.18 21.34
CA ALA A 83 -8.74 -1.14 20.32
C ALA A 83 -9.96 -0.65 19.51
N ASN A 84 -10.78 0.24 20.04
CA ASN A 84 -11.89 0.87 19.32
C ASN A 84 -11.44 1.98 18.34
N GLN A 85 -10.16 2.33 18.33
CA GLN A 85 -9.53 3.21 17.34
C GLN A 85 -8.96 2.43 16.15
N ILE A 86 -9.19 1.11 16.08
CA ILE A 86 -8.64 0.23 15.05
C ILE A 86 -9.76 -0.54 14.36
N VAL A 87 -9.73 -0.59 13.04
CA VAL A 87 -10.51 -1.53 12.22
C VAL A 87 -9.56 -2.38 11.37
N VAL A 88 -9.84 -3.69 11.30
CA VAL A 88 -9.08 -4.63 10.46
C VAL A 88 -9.88 -4.90 9.19
N GLY A 89 -9.18 -4.89 8.05
CA GLY A 89 -9.77 -5.11 6.73
C GLY A 89 -9.08 -6.23 5.96
N ASN A 90 -9.74 -6.69 4.91
CA ASN A 90 -9.23 -7.67 3.96
C ASN A 90 -8.16 -7.02 3.02
N GLY A 91 -7.03 -6.63 3.61
CA GLY A 91 -6.00 -5.79 3.01
C GLY A 91 -6.32 -4.29 3.14
N ALA A 92 -5.36 -3.45 2.75
CA ALA A 92 -5.58 -2.00 2.69
C ALA A 92 -6.64 -1.61 1.65
N ASP A 93 -6.80 -2.41 0.60
CA ASP A 93 -7.76 -2.16 -0.48
C ASP A 93 -9.20 -2.13 0.03
N GLU A 94 -9.59 -3.07 0.90
CA GLU A 94 -10.90 -3.03 1.54
C GLU A 94 -11.07 -1.79 2.42
N LEU A 95 -10.04 -1.39 3.14
CA LEU A 95 -10.11 -0.21 4.00
C LEU A 95 -10.31 1.07 3.19
N ILE A 96 -9.69 1.19 2.02
CA ILE A 96 -9.91 2.28 1.07
C ILE A 96 -11.37 2.28 0.59
N ALA A 97 -11.90 1.10 0.25
CA ALA A 97 -13.31 0.95 -0.14
C ALA A 97 -14.28 1.27 1.01
N LEU A 98 -13.96 0.90 2.25
CA LEU A 98 -14.75 1.26 3.44
C LEU A 98 -14.77 2.76 3.69
N ILE A 99 -13.64 3.45 3.52
CA ILE A 99 -13.57 4.92 3.61
C ILE A 99 -14.50 5.53 2.57
N ALA A 100 -14.42 5.06 1.32
CA ALA A 100 -15.27 5.56 0.25
C ALA A 100 -16.75 5.31 0.54
N ALA A 101 -17.13 4.12 0.97
CA ALA A 101 -18.51 3.76 1.30
C ALA A 101 -19.07 4.51 2.52
N ALA A 102 -18.21 4.90 3.46
CA ALA A 102 -18.63 5.59 4.68
C ALA A 102 -18.69 7.12 4.53
N ALA A 103 -17.89 7.70 3.63
CA ALA A 103 -17.66 9.14 3.61
C ALA A 103 -18.08 9.84 2.31
N PHE A 104 -18.22 9.12 1.18
CA PHE A 104 -18.43 9.75 -0.13
C PHE A 104 -19.85 9.56 -0.65
N GLU A 105 -20.41 10.62 -1.18
CA GLU A 105 -21.67 10.66 -1.89
C GLU A 105 -21.44 11.15 -3.33
N LEU A 106 -22.53 11.16 -4.12
CA LEU A 106 -22.49 11.66 -5.49
C LEU A 106 -22.00 13.12 -5.52
N ASP A 107 -21.10 13.43 -6.44
CA ASP A 107 -20.49 14.76 -6.65
C ASP A 107 -19.58 15.29 -5.52
N ASP A 108 -19.34 14.52 -4.49
CA ASP A 108 -18.27 14.81 -3.53
C ASP A 108 -16.90 14.78 -4.22
N GLU A 109 -15.92 15.45 -3.66
CA GLU A 109 -14.56 15.51 -4.19
C GLU A 109 -13.57 14.76 -3.30
N VAL A 110 -12.65 14.06 -3.96
CA VAL A 110 -11.51 13.40 -3.30
C VAL A 110 -10.22 13.90 -3.95
N VAL A 111 -9.37 14.57 -3.20
CA VAL A 111 -8.07 15.05 -3.72
C VAL A 111 -7.05 13.92 -3.60
N VAL A 112 -6.39 13.60 -4.72
CA VAL A 112 -5.41 12.51 -4.81
C VAL A 112 -4.15 13.03 -5.49
N PRO A 113 -2.95 12.98 -4.85
CA PRO A 113 -1.69 13.13 -5.56
C PRO A 113 -1.58 12.12 -6.68
N ALA A 114 -1.27 12.54 -7.89
CA ALA A 114 -1.28 11.69 -9.08
C ALA A 114 0.00 11.83 -9.91
N PRO A 115 0.56 10.71 -10.42
CA PRO A 115 0.03 9.33 -10.28
C PRO A 115 0.23 8.76 -8.87
N SER A 116 -0.68 7.88 -8.44
CA SER A 116 -0.64 7.25 -7.11
C SER A 116 -1.16 5.80 -7.16
N PHE A 117 -1.55 5.26 -6.01
CA PHE A 117 -2.10 3.92 -5.91
C PHE A 117 -3.53 3.88 -6.45
N GLU A 118 -3.74 3.16 -7.55
CA GLU A 118 -5.01 3.13 -8.32
C GLU A 118 -6.28 2.91 -7.47
N PRO A 119 -6.29 2.08 -6.40
CA PRO A 119 -7.47 1.86 -5.58
C PRO A 119 -8.08 3.11 -4.95
N TYR A 120 -7.31 4.19 -4.73
CA TYR A 120 -7.88 5.45 -4.23
C TYR A 120 -8.88 6.03 -5.21
N GLU A 121 -8.46 6.13 -6.47
CA GLU A 121 -9.30 6.66 -7.56
C GLU A 121 -10.47 5.74 -7.89
N ILE A 122 -10.22 4.44 -7.99
CA ILE A 122 -11.26 3.44 -8.27
C ILE A 122 -12.35 3.46 -7.19
N SER A 123 -11.97 3.46 -5.90
CA SER A 123 -12.94 3.44 -4.80
C SER A 123 -13.75 4.73 -4.71
N ALA A 124 -13.10 5.91 -4.90
CA ALA A 124 -13.78 7.19 -4.94
C ALA A 124 -14.81 7.25 -6.09
N THR A 125 -14.38 6.86 -7.28
CA THR A 125 -15.23 6.81 -8.49
C THR A 125 -16.41 5.85 -8.32
N LEU A 126 -16.19 4.67 -7.74
CA LEU A 126 -17.25 3.70 -7.44
C LEU A 126 -18.24 4.22 -6.41
N ALA A 127 -17.84 5.05 -5.47
CA ALA A 127 -18.74 5.71 -4.52
C ALA A 127 -19.54 6.85 -5.16
N GLY A 128 -19.15 7.32 -6.34
CA GLY A 128 -19.78 8.44 -7.05
C GLY A 128 -19.07 9.78 -6.83
N ALA A 129 -17.96 9.79 -6.10
CA ALA A 129 -17.17 10.98 -5.89
C ALA A 129 -16.30 11.31 -7.12
N ARG A 130 -16.00 12.58 -7.30
CA ARG A 130 -15.09 13.09 -8.31
C ARG A 130 -13.66 13.13 -7.79
N VAL A 131 -12.74 12.48 -8.49
CA VAL A 131 -11.31 12.55 -8.18
C VAL A 131 -10.74 13.87 -8.70
N VAL A 132 -10.10 14.61 -7.81
CA VAL A 132 -9.36 15.84 -8.12
C VAL A 132 -7.86 15.52 -8.03
N ALA A 133 -7.24 15.30 -9.18
CA ALA A 133 -5.83 14.95 -9.24
C ALA A 133 -4.93 16.16 -8.90
N SER A 134 -3.96 15.95 -8.02
CA SER A 134 -2.89 16.90 -7.71
C SER A 134 -1.58 16.34 -8.29
N PRO A 135 -1.00 16.94 -9.34
CA PRO A 135 0.22 16.43 -9.94
C PRO A 135 1.38 16.40 -8.93
N LEU A 136 2.19 15.35 -9.00
CA LEU A 136 3.43 15.30 -8.24
C LEU A 136 4.42 16.37 -8.75
N ALA A 137 5.18 16.97 -7.85
CA ALA A 137 6.34 17.81 -8.18
C ALA A 137 7.56 16.90 -8.43
N GLY A 138 7.75 16.47 -9.68
CA GLY A 138 8.68 15.40 -10.01
C GLY A 138 8.22 14.06 -9.45
N TYR A 139 8.81 13.61 -8.35
CA TYR A 139 8.41 12.38 -7.64
C TYR A 139 7.77 12.67 -6.28
N ASP A 140 7.74 13.92 -5.85
CA ASP A 140 7.26 14.32 -4.52
C ASP A 140 5.81 14.77 -4.53
N THR A 141 5.09 14.49 -3.44
CA THR A 141 3.76 15.03 -3.21
C THR A 141 3.84 16.54 -2.98
N ASP A 142 3.16 17.33 -3.81
CA ASP A 142 3.00 18.78 -3.64
C ASP A 142 1.81 19.07 -2.71
N LEU A 143 2.09 19.19 -1.41
CA LEU A 143 1.05 19.47 -0.41
C LEU A 143 0.43 20.87 -0.58
N ASP A 144 1.14 21.84 -1.17
CA ASP A 144 0.57 23.16 -1.45
C ASP A 144 -0.43 23.08 -2.60
N ASP A 145 -0.15 22.29 -3.64
CA ASP A 145 -1.11 22.03 -4.71
C ASP A 145 -2.31 21.23 -4.19
N VAL A 146 -2.09 20.18 -3.40
CA VAL A 146 -3.15 19.43 -2.72
C VAL A 146 -4.08 20.38 -1.95
N ARG A 147 -3.51 21.29 -1.15
CA ARG A 147 -4.28 22.26 -0.36
C ARG A 147 -5.10 23.22 -1.23
N ARG A 148 -4.52 23.73 -2.31
CA ARG A 148 -5.23 24.63 -3.25
C ARG A 148 -6.43 23.97 -3.93
N LYS A 149 -6.44 22.64 -4.04
CA LYS A 149 -7.52 21.85 -4.67
C LYS A 149 -8.63 21.45 -3.73
N ILE A 150 -8.48 21.70 -2.43
CA ILE A 150 -9.54 21.46 -1.45
C ILE A 150 -10.62 22.51 -1.61
N THR A 151 -11.87 22.06 -1.73
CA THR A 151 -13.09 22.88 -1.80
C THR A 151 -14.09 22.44 -0.74
N ASP A 152 -15.22 23.14 -0.61
CA ASP A 152 -16.31 22.76 0.32
C ASP A 152 -16.93 21.39 0.00
N ARG A 153 -16.69 20.84 -1.21
CA ARG A 153 -17.12 19.50 -1.61
C ARG A 153 -16.08 18.42 -1.32
N THR A 154 -14.89 18.80 -0.91
CA THR A 154 -13.83 17.82 -0.65
C THR A 154 -14.13 17.06 0.64
N LYS A 155 -14.33 15.73 0.53
CA LYS A 155 -14.56 14.81 1.67
C LYS A 155 -13.30 14.16 2.17
N ALA A 156 -12.35 13.90 1.27
CA ALA A 156 -11.08 13.29 1.65
C ALA A 156 -9.89 13.77 0.82
N VAL A 157 -8.72 13.70 1.43
CA VAL A 157 -7.40 13.79 0.79
C VAL A 157 -6.69 12.46 1.00
N MET A 158 -6.24 11.82 -0.09
CA MET A 158 -5.53 10.53 -0.04
C MET A 158 -4.03 10.77 -0.18
N LEU A 159 -3.27 10.62 0.89
CA LEU A 159 -1.82 10.76 0.92
C LEU A 159 -1.16 9.39 1.09
N CYS A 160 -0.03 9.16 0.42
CA CYS A 160 0.76 7.93 0.53
C CYS A 160 2.20 8.28 0.91
N SER A 161 2.71 7.74 2.04
CA SER A 161 4.07 8.01 2.51
C SER A 161 4.62 6.84 3.33
N PRO A 162 5.63 6.11 2.82
CA PRO A 162 6.29 6.24 1.52
C PRO A 162 5.35 6.03 0.33
N HIS A 163 5.58 6.81 -0.73
CA HIS A 163 4.68 6.89 -1.87
C HIS A 163 4.77 5.67 -2.79
N ASN A 164 3.63 5.16 -3.25
CA ASN A 164 3.58 4.17 -4.32
C ASN A 164 2.88 4.80 -5.55
N PRO A 165 3.56 4.92 -6.69
CA PRO A 165 4.81 4.24 -7.04
C PRO A 165 6.10 5.09 -6.91
N ALA A 166 6.05 6.35 -6.51
CA ALA A 166 7.20 7.29 -6.58
C ALA A 166 8.28 7.07 -5.51
N THR A 167 8.05 6.23 -4.48
CA THR A 167 8.97 5.82 -3.41
C THR A 167 9.40 6.88 -2.39
N THR A 168 9.10 8.16 -2.63
CA THR A 168 9.45 9.29 -1.77
C THR A 168 8.56 9.37 -0.52
N ILE A 169 8.92 10.21 0.45
CA ILE A 169 8.14 10.46 1.66
C ILE A 169 7.59 11.88 1.70
N ILE A 170 6.51 12.04 2.43
CA ILE A 170 6.09 13.35 2.90
C ILE A 170 6.84 13.64 4.20
N ARG A 171 7.67 14.69 4.20
CA ARG A 171 8.51 15.05 5.33
C ARG A 171 7.70 15.65 6.47
N ARG A 172 8.20 15.52 7.70
CA ARG A 172 7.56 15.97 8.95
C ARG A 172 7.07 17.41 8.88
N GLY A 173 7.95 18.36 8.58
CA GLY A 173 7.62 19.78 8.57
C GLY A 173 6.47 20.11 7.61
N PRO A 174 6.57 19.79 6.33
CA PRO A 174 5.49 19.98 5.36
C PRO A 174 4.19 19.28 5.72
N LEU A 175 4.23 18.03 6.23
CA LEU A 175 3.01 17.33 6.64
C LEU A 175 2.29 18.04 7.79
N LEU A 176 3.02 18.44 8.84
CA LEU A 176 2.43 19.13 9.97
C LEU A 176 1.87 20.50 9.57
N ALA A 177 2.59 21.26 8.75
CA ALA A 177 2.11 22.53 8.23
C ALA A 177 0.84 22.39 7.40
N PHE A 178 0.76 21.34 6.57
CA PHE A 178 -0.44 21.01 5.81
C PHE A 178 -1.63 20.68 6.72
N LEU A 179 -1.45 19.77 7.69
CA LEU A 179 -2.51 19.39 8.62
C LEU A 179 -2.99 20.56 9.48
N ASP A 180 -2.08 21.40 9.98
CA ASP A 180 -2.41 22.61 10.76
C ASP A 180 -3.21 23.61 9.92
N ALA A 181 -2.85 23.78 8.64
CA ALA A 181 -3.53 24.72 7.75
C ALA A 181 -4.95 24.30 7.36
N LEU A 182 -5.30 23.02 7.48
CA LEU A 182 -6.66 22.51 7.21
C LEU A 182 -7.66 22.86 8.31
N GLY A 183 -7.21 23.00 9.56
CA GLY A 183 -8.06 23.34 10.70
C GLY A 183 -9.03 22.22 11.13
N ALA A 184 -9.98 22.59 12.00
CA ALA A 184 -10.92 21.63 12.60
C ALA A 184 -11.97 21.07 11.63
N ASP A 185 -12.35 21.86 10.63
CA ASP A 185 -13.35 21.46 9.61
C ASP A 185 -12.73 20.85 8.35
N SER A 186 -11.50 20.30 8.49
CA SER A 186 -10.79 19.63 7.40
C SER A 186 -11.59 18.48 6.78
N PRO A 187 -11.37 18.14 5.51
CA PRO A 187 -11.75 16.81 4.98
C PRO A 187 -11.05 15.70 5.79
N LEU A 188 -11.48 14.46 5.64
CA LEU A 188 -10.69 13.32 6.10
C LEU A 188 -9.32 13.35 5.42
N VAL A 189 -8.24 13.21 6.17
CA VAL A 189 -6.90 13.02 5.61
C VAL A 189 -6.53 11.55 5.81
N VAL A 190 -6.46 10.81 4.71
CA VAL A 190 -6.02 9.41 4.73
C VAL A 190 -4.52 9.39 4.45
N LEU A 191 -3.74 8.91 5.41
CA LEU A 191 -2.30 8.73 5.28
C LEU A 191 -2.01 7.23 5.15
N ASP A 192 -1.79 6.78 3.92
CA ASP A 192 -1.41 5.40 3.67
C ASP A 192 0.08 5.19 3.96
N GLN A 193 0.35 4.38 4.95
CA GLN A 193 1.67 4.03 5.43
C GLN A 193 1.99 2.55 5.22
N ALA A 194 1.54 1.96 4.11
CA ALA A 194 1.78 0.55 3.79
C ALA A 194 3.27 0.17 3.72
N TYR A 195 4.15 1.13 3.48
CA TYR A 195 5.60 0.93 3.32
C TYR A 195 6.44 1.56 4.44
N MET A 196 5.83 2.10 5.48
CA MET A 196 6.54 2.83 6.53
C MET A 196 7.62 2.01 7.26
N ASP A 197 7.44 0.70 7.36
CA ASP A 197 8.41 -0.19 8.01
C ASP A 197 9.77 -0.24 7.30
N PHE A 198 9.83 0.20 6.04
CA PHE A 198 11.03 0.25 5.22
C PHE A 198 11.62 1.65 5.09
N CYS A 199 11.08 2.63 5.81
CA CYS A 199 11.60 3.99 5.81
C CYS A 199 12.72 4.14 6.85
N ASP A 200 13.86 4.66 6.42
CA ASP A 200 15.01 5.00 7.26
C ASP A 200 15.30 6.52 7.30
N ASP A 201 14.49 7.33 6.64
CA ASP A 201 14.59 8.79 6.72
C ASP A 201 14.01 9.30 8.04
N ALA A 202 14.79 10.03 8.82
CA ALA A 202 14.41 10.59 10.12
C ALA A 202 13.25 11.61 10.03
N GLU A 203 13.03 12.19 8.85
CA GLU A 203 11.92 13.12 8.60
C GLU A 203 10.58 12.41 8.33
N HIS A 204 10.57 11.08 8.23
CA HIS A 204 9.32 10.32 8.15
C HIS A 204 8.53 10.38 9.45
N VAL A 205 7.21 10.48 9.36
CA VAL A 205 6.33 10.60 10.53
C VAL A 205 5.44 9.38 10.65
N ASP A 206 5.42 8.77 11.84
CA ASP A 206 4.37 7.81 12.20
C ASP A 206 3.04 8.55 12.40
N GLY A 207 2.11 8.38 11.44
CA GLY A 207 0.81 9.04 11.46
C GLY A 207 -0.05 8.69 12.68
N VAL A 208 0.14 7.50 13.28
CA VAL A 208 -0.60 7.10 14.49
C VAL A 208 -0.35 8.05 15.65
N ARG A 209 0.87 8.59 15.75
CA ARG A 209 1.25 9.56 16.81
C ARG A 209 0.62 10.94 16.61
N LEU A 210 -0.01 11.18 15.48
CA LEU A 210 -0.66 12.45 15.16
C LEU A 210 -2.17 12.45 15.43
N LEU A 211 -2.78 11.28 15.66
CA LEU A 211 -4.24 11.11 15.75
C LEU A 211 -4.88 11.94 16.88
N GLU A 212 -4.19 12.11 18.00
CA GLU A 212 -4.71 12.93 19.12
C GLU A 212 -4.86 14.39 18.72
N ARG A 213 -3.90 14.92 17.94
CA ARG A 213 -3.91 16.30 17.46
C ARG A 213 -4.82 16.51 16.26
N TYR A 214 -4.95 15.49 15.39
CA TYR A 214 -5.71 15.59 14.13
C TYR A 214 -6.78 14.49 14.07
N PRO A 215 -7.96 14.71 14.67
CA PRO A 215 -9.00 13.66 14.81
C PRO A 215 -9.61 13.20 13.49
N ARG A 216 -9.45 13.96 12.40
CA ARG A 216 -9.88 13.58 11.05
C ARG A 216 -8.78 12.88 10.22
N LEU A 217 -7.66 12.55 10.85
CA LEU A 217 -6.61 11.72 10.23
C LEU A 217 -6.99 10.24 10.33
N VAL A 218 -6.81 9.51 9.23
CA VAL A 218 -6.95 8.05 9.12
C VAL A 218 -5.61 7.50 8.65
N VAL A 219 -5.01 6.59 9.39
CA VAL A 219 -3.74 5.95 9.02
C VAL A 219 -3.99 4.54 8.55
N LEU A 220 -3.58 4.23 7.31
CA LEU A 220 -3.67 2.88 6.75
C LEU A 220 -2.35 2.14 6.88
N ARG A 221 -2.40 0.85 7.22
CA ARG A 221 -1.26 -0.06 7.29
C ARG A 221 -1.62 -1.46 6.82
N THR A 222 -0.61 -2.28 6.52
CA THR A 222 -0.81 -3.62 5.98
C THR A 222 0.19 -4.63 6.54
N PHE A 223 -0.25 -5.88 6.66
CA PHE A 223 0.61 -7.04 6.91
C PHE A 223 1.18 -7.64 5.60
N SER A 224 0.79 -7.11 4.44
CA SER A 224 1.23 -7.63 3.14
C SER A 224 2.72 -7.45 2.88
N LYS A 225 3.37 -6.45 3.52
CA LYS A 225 4.73 -6.03 3.21
C LYS A 225 5.74 -6.57 4.22
N ILE A 226 5.93 -5.90 5.34
CA ILE A 226 6.93 -6.29 6.35
C ILE A 226 6.67 -7.70 6.93
N ALA A 227 5.42 -8.08 7.13
CA ALA A 227 5.06 -9.38 7.68
C ALA A 227 5.03 -10.52 6.67
N GLY A 228 5.12 -10.23 5.36
CA GLY A 228 5.10 -11.24 4.29
C GLY A 228 3.75 -11.95 4.11
N LEU A 229 2.63 -11.33 4.49
CA LEU A 229 1.30 -11.95 4.47
C LEU A 229 0.42 -11.47 3.30
N ALA A 230 1.01 -11.12 2.16
CA ALA A 230 0.29 -10.59 1.01
C ALA A 230 -0.87 -11.50 0.55
N GLY A 231 -0.68 -12.81 0.55
CA GLY A 231 -1.69 -13.80 0.15
C GLY A 231 -2.84 -13.97 1.15
N LEU A 232 -2.67 -13.57 2.42
CA LEU A 232 -3.69 -13.70 3.46
C LEU A 232 -4.60 -12.48 3.57
N ARG A 233 -4.27 -11.38 2.86
CA ARG A 233 -5.10 -10.19 2.76
C ARG A 233 -5.47 -9.60 4.14
N VAL A 234 -4.49 -9.06 4.88
CA VAL A 234 -4.75 -8.39 6.16
C VAL A 234 -4.15 -6.99 6.16
N GLY A 235 -4.98 -6.00 6.46
CA GLY A 235 -4.59 -4.62 6.68
C GLY A 235 -5.38 -4.04 7.86
N TYR A 236 -5.01 -2.86 8.30
CA TYR A 236 -5.74 -2.15 9.35
C TYR A 236 -5.70 -0.64 9.16
N ALA A 237 -6.76 0.02 9.64
CA ALA A 237 -6.80 1.47 9.78
C ALA A 237 -6.81 1.85 11.25
N VAL A 238 -6.14 2.96 11.56
CA VAL A 238 -6.16 3.59 12.88
C VAL A 238 -6.69 5.02 12.72
N ALA A 239 -7.71 5.37 13.51
CA ALA A 239 -8.33 6.70 13.46
C ALA A 239 -8.99 7.00 14.81
N SER A 240 -9.74 8.13 14.91
CA SER A 240 -10.61 8.39 16.06
C SER A 240 -11.64 7.27 16.23
N ALA A 241 -12.06 7.00 17.47
CA ALA A 241 -13.07 5.99 17.75
C ALA A 241 -14.39 6.24 17.02
N GLU A 242 -14.75 7.52 16.83
CA GLU A 242 -15.92 7.92 16.05
C GLU A 242 -15.78 7.52 14.57
N THR A 243 -14.64 7.79 13.94
CA THR A 243 -14.36 7.40 12.56
C THR A 243 -14.41 5.88 12.39
N ILE A 244 -13.80 5.13 13.32
CA ILE A 244 -13.82 3.66 13.30
C ILE A 244 -15.24 3.10 13.48
N ASP A 245 -16.09 3.73 14.29
CA ASP A 245 -17.51 3.36 14.40
C ASP A 245 -18.23 3.49 13.04
N ARG A 246 -17.98 4.59 12.29
CA ARG A 246 -18.55 4.76 10.94
C ARG A 246 -18.10 3.68 9.97
N PHE A 247 -16.81 3.31 9.98
CA PHE A 247 -16.30 2.22 9.14
C PHE A 247 -16.91 0.88 9.50
N ASN A 248 -17.11 0.58 10.79
CA ASN A 248 -17.75 -0.66 11.23
C ASN A 248 -19.21 -0.79 10.77
N ARG A 249 -19.91 0.31 10.48
CA ARG A 249 -21.31 0.29 9.98
C ARG A 249 -21.43 -0.16 8.53
N VAL A 250 -20.37 0.04 7.72
CA VAL A 250 -20.35 -0.33 6.29
C VAL A 250 -19.52 -1.58 6.01
N ARG A 251 -18.77 -2.04 7.00
CA ARG A 251 -17.91 -3.22 6.89
C ARG A 251 -18.74 -4.50 6.73
N ALA A 252 -18.36 -5.35 5.76
CA ALA A 252 -18.98 -6.65 5.61
C ALA A 252 -18.80 -7.54 6.86
N PRO A 253 -19.80 -8.32 7.26
CA PRO A 253 -19.65 -9.32 8.31
C PRO A 253 -18.50 -10.29 7.99
N TYR A 254 -17.67 -10.61 9.00
CA TYR A 254 -16.57 -11.57 8.87
C TYR A 254 -15.57 -11.28 7.73
N ASN A 255 -15.36 -10.00 7.39
CA ASN A 255 -14.57 -9.54 6.27
C ASN A 255 -13.11 -10.03 6.24
N VAL A 256 -12.50 -10.31 7.40
CA VAL A 256 -11.13 -10.81 7.49
C VAL A 256 -11.14 -12.30 7.82
N ASN A 257 -10.53 -13.08 6.94
CA ASN A 257 -10.50 -14.54 7.08
C ASN A 257 -9.73 -14.99 8.34
N ARG A 258 -10.11 -16.19 8.84
CA ARG A 258 -9.57 -16.78 10.07
C ARG A 258 -8.04 -16.95 10.03
N LEU A 259 -7.51 -17.49 8.94
CA LEU A 259 -6.07 -17.72 8.79
C LEU A 259 -5.29 -16.41 8.77
N GLY A 260 -5.86 -15.37 8.12
CA GLY A 260 -5.28 -14.02 8.11
C GLY A 260 -5.19 -13.42 9.51
N GLN A 261 -6.24 -13.56 10.33
CA GLN A 261 -6.23 -13.02 11.70
C GLN A 261 -5.17 -13.67 12.58
N VAL A 262 -5.07 -15.01 12.59
CA VAL A 262 -4.08 -15.71 13.43
C VAL A 262 -2.65 -15.51 12.93
N ALA A 263 -2.44 -15.45 11.62
CA ALA A 263 -1.14 -15.17 11.03
C ALA A 263 -0.66 -13.74 11.33
N ALA A 264 -1.56 -12.76 11.20
CA ALA A 264 -1.24 -11.37 11.50
C ALA A 264 -0.90 -11.17 12.97
N LEU A 265 -1.66 -11.81 13.88
CA LEU A 265 -1.37 -11.79 15.32
C LEU A 265 0.01 -12.40 15.63
N ALA A 266 0.33 -13.56 15.05
CA ALA A 266 1.62 -14.23 15.25
C ALA A 266 2.79 -13.43 14.66
N ALA A 267 2.59 -12.83 13.46
CA ALA A 267 3.60 -11.99 12.82
C ALA A 267 3.85 -10.68 13.59
N LEU A 268 2.82 -10.11 14.21
CA LEU A 268 2.95 -8.91 15.04
C LEU A 268 3.90 -9.13 16.23
N GLU A 269 3.97 -10.34 16.75
CA GLU A 269 4.85 -10.75 17.85
C GLU A 269 6.23 -11.22 17.38
N ASP A 270 6.45 -11.43 16.08
CA ASP A 270 7.73 -11.89 15.53
C ASP A 270 8.64 -10.71 15.15
N HIS A 271 9.09 -9.99 16.15
CA HIS A 271 9.98 -8.84 15.96
C HIS A 271 11.29 -9.22 15.26
N ALA A 272 11.79 -10.44 15.50
CA ALA A 272 13.05 -10.90 14.91
C ALA A 272 12.94 -11.05 13.38
N HIS A 273 11.82 -11.58 12.88
CA HIS A 273 11.58 -11.68 11.44
C HIS A 273 11.38 -10.31 10.79
N ALA A 274 10.61 -9.42 11.42
CA ALA A 274 10.43 -8.07 10.94
C ALA A 274 11.75 -7.29 10.85
N GLU A 275 12.60 -7.41 11.87
CA GLU A 275 13.92 -6.76 11.88
C GLU A 275 14.87 -7.35 10.84
N LYS A 276 14.88 -8.68 10.67
CA LYS A 276 15.65 -9.35 9.62
C LYS A 276 15.21 -8.88 8.22
N THR A 277 13.91 -8.76 8.01
CA THR A 277 13.33 -8.26 6.74
C THR A 277 13.74 -6.82 6.49
N ARG A 278 13.61 -5.95 7.51
CA ARG A 278 13.98 -4.53 7.41
C ARG A 278 15.45 -4.36 7.05
N ARG A 279 16.33 -5.03 7.77
CA ARG A 279 17.78 -4.99 7.53
C ARG A 279 18.12 -5.43 6.09
N LEU A 280 17.58 -6.57 5.65
CA LEU A 280 17.78 -7.05 4.28
C LEU A 280 17.35 -5.98 3.25
N VAL A 281 16.16 -5.41 3.42
CA VAL A 281 15.66 -4.41 2.48
C VAL A 281 16.52 -3.16 2.48
N PHE A 282 17.04 -2.72 3.62
CA PHE A 282 17.93 -1.55 3.70
C PHE A 282 19.26 -1.83 2.99
N GLU A 283 19.90 -2.96 3.28
CA GLU A 283 21.17 -3.36 2.68
C GLU A 283 21.04 -3.51 1.15
N GLU A 284 20.02 -4.23 0.70
CA GLU A 284 19.82 -4.51 -0.72
C GLU A 284 19.31 -3.29 -1.51
N ARG A 285 18.51 -2.42 -0.89
CA ARG A 285 18.10 -1.15 -1.49
C ARG A 285 19.30 -0.22 -1.68
N ALA A 286 20.19 -0.14 -0.69
CA ALA A 286 21.42 0.63 -0.80
C ALA A 286 22.34 0.06 -1.89
N TYR A 287 22.50 -1.25 -1.97
CA TYR A 287 23.25 -1.93 -3.01
C TYR A 287 22.71 -1.63 -4.41
N LEU A 288 21.40 -1.84 -4.62
CA LEU A 288 20.73 -1.54 -5.90
C LEU A 288 20.90 -0.06 -6.29
N SER A 289 20.70 0.85 -5.34
CA SER A 289 20.84 2.29 -5.59
C SER A 289 22.26 2.67 -6.00
N ALA A 290 23.28 2.11 -5.34
CA ALA A 290 24.68 2.36 -5.69
C ALA A 290 25.02 1.84 -7.09
N GLU A 291 24.60 0.62 -7.43
CA GLU A 291 24.86 0.01 -8.73
C GLU A 291 24.11 0.69 -9.87
N LEU A 292 22.86 1.11 -9.66
CA LEU A 292 22.10 1.90 -10.63
C LEU A 292 22.73 3.27 -10.88
N THR A 293 23.18 3.95 -9.83
CA THR A 293 23.90 5.25 -9.94
C THR A 293 25.20 5.11 -10.73
N LYS A 294 26.01 4.08 -10.48
CA LYS A 294 27.24 3.79 -11.25
C LYS A 294 26.96 3.58 -12.74
N ARG A 295 25.79 3.06 -13.08
CA ARG A 295 25.35 2.80 -14.46
C ARG A 295 24.62 3.99 -15.10
N GLY A 296 24.46 5.10 -14.36
CA GLY A 296 23.86 6.34 -14.87
C GLY A 296 22.34 6.32 -14.96
N TYR A 297 21.65 5.40 -14.26
CA TYR A 297 20.19 5.39 -14.19
C TYR A 297 19.67 6.48 -13.25
N ALA A 298 18.58 7.15 -13.65
CA ALA A 298 17.88 8.12 -12.83
C ALA A 298 16.72 7.45 -12.07
N PHE A 299 16.62 7.72 -10.77
CA PHE A 299 15.55 7.24 -9.89
C PHE A 299 15.44 8.13 -8.65
N PRO A 300 14.26 8.28 -8.04
CA PRO A 300 14.11 8.97 -6.76
C PRO A 300 14.71 8.14 -5.62
N PRO A 301 15.25 8.76 -4.56
CA PRO A 301 15.66 8.05 -3.34
C PRO A 301 14.49 7.27 -2.76
N SER A 302 14.61 5.94 -2.73
CA SER A 302 13.51 5.10 -2.25
C SER A 302 13.48 4.97 -0.73
N GLN A 303 12.29 5.11 -0.16
CA GLN A 303 11.97 4.84 1.25
C GLN A 303 10.98 3.66 1.41
N ALA A 304 10.87 2.84 0.35
CA ALA A 304 10.02 1.64 0.29
C ALA A 304 10.86 0.38 0.06
N ASN A 305 10.21 -0.77 -0.06
CA ASN A 305 10.84 -2.03 -0.45
C ASN A 305 10.87 -2.25 -1.98
N PHE A 306 10.89 -1.17 -2.77
CA PHE A 306 10.97 -1.20 -4.23
C PHE A 306 11.61 0.08 -4.75
N LEU A 307 12.07 0.07 -5.99
CA LEU A 307 12.61 1.22 -6.69
C LEU A 307 11.75 1.53 -7.93
N LEU A 308 11.70 2.81 -8.31
CA LEU A 308 11.12 3.29 -9.57
C LEU A 308 12.27 3.89 -10.39
N VAL A 309 12.63 3.26 -11.49
CA VAL A 309 13.84 3.59 -12.25
C VAL A 309 13.48 4.02 -13.66
N ALA A 310 13.95 5.21 -14.08
CA ALA A 310 13.83 5.68 -15.44
C ALA A 310 14.79 4.87 -16.35
N VAL A 311 14.26 4.35 -17.45
CA VAL A 311 15.03 3.52 -18.39
C VAL A 311 14.78 3.96 -19.83
N PRO A 312 15.77 3.91 -20.73
CA PRO A 312 15.61 4.39 -22.10
C PRO A 312 14.57 3.61 -22.92
N ASP A 313 14.47 2.30 -22.70
CA ASP A 313 13.52 1.40 -23.38
C ASP A 313 12.84 0.49 -22.34
N ALA A 314 11.81 1.01 -21.70
CA ALA A 314 11.10 0.29 -20.64
C ALA A 314 10.42 -1.00 -21.17
N ALA A 315 9.83 -0.94 -22.36
CA ALA A 315 9.11 -2.08 -22.94
C ALA A 315 10.09 -3.20 -23.34
N GLY A 316 11.17 -2.87 -24.04
CA GLY A 316 12.19 -3.86 -24.44
C GLY A 316 12.93 -4.44 -23.25
N LEU A 317 13.29 -3.63 -22.26
CA LEU A 317 13.93 -4.08 -21.03
C LEU A 317 13.01 -4.99 -20.22
N ARG A 318 11.73 -4.63 -20.03
CA ARG A 318 10.73 -5.47 -19.37
C ARG A 318 10.60 -6.83 -20.07
N ALA A 319 10.51 -6.86 -21.41
CA ALA A 319 10.44 -8.10 -22.18
C ALA A 319 11.71 -8.95 -22.03
N ARG A 320 12.89 -8.35 -21.97
CA ARG A 320 14.18 -9.02 -21.74
C ARG A 320 14.23 -9.65 -20.34
N LEU A 321 13.85 -8.89 -19.31
CA LEU A 321 13.77 -9.34 -17.92
C LEU A 321 12.77 -10.52 -17.79
N MET A 322 11.59 -10.40 -18.40
CA MET A 322 10.58 -11.47 -18.38
C MET A 322 11.10 -12.77 -19.01
N ARG A 323 11.78 -12.68 -20.17
CA ARG A 323 12.42 -13.87 -20.78
C ARG A 323 13.51 -14.48 -19.90
N ALA A 324 14.20 -13.66 -19.11
CA ALA A 324 15.18 -14.12 -18.12
C ALA A 324 14.53 -14.61 -16.80
N GLY A 325 13.21 -14.62 -16.70
CA GLY A 325 12.48 -15.10 -15.53
C GLY A 325 12.25 -14.06 -14.43
N ILE A 326 12.52 -12.77 -14.69
CA ILE A 326 12.35 -11.68 -13.72
C ILE A 326 11.17 -10.80 -14.13
N LEU A 327 10.16 -10.74 -13.26
CA LEU A 327 8.94 -9.98 -13.52
C LEU A 327 8.99 -8.63 -12.79
N VAL A 328 8.93 -7.55 -13.56
CA VAL A 328 8.89 -6.17 -13.05
C VAL A 328 7.61 -5.46 -13.47
N ARG A 329 7.23 -4.40 -12.78
CA ARG A 329 6.04 -3.59 -13.11
C ARG A 329 6.42 -2.54 -14.16
N ASP A 330 5.60 -2.46 -15.22
CA ASP A 330 5.67 -1.39 -16.19
C ASP A 330 5.26 -0.04 -15.54
N GLY A 331 6.12 0.95 -15.68
CA GLY A 331 5.87 2.30 -15.19
C GLY A 331 4.74 3.00 -15.92
N ALA A 332 4.55 2.75 -17.23
CA ALA A 332 3.48 3.37 -18.00
C ALA A 332 2.10 3.02 -17.43
N GLY A 333 1.89 1.76 -17.01
CA GLY A 333 0.64 1.31 -16.40
C GLY A 333 0.39 1.83 -14.98
N ILE A 334 1.34 2.57 -14.40
CA ILE A 334 1.22 3.19 -13.06
C ILE A 334 1.53 4.69 -13.09
N GLY A 335 1.38 5.32 -14.28
CA GLY A 335 1.50 6.76 -14.47
C GLY A 335 2.93 7.30 -14.62
N PHE A 336 3.95 6.43 -14.75
CA PHE A 336 5.34 6.80 -14.98
C PHE A 336 5.89 6.19 -16.28
N PRO A 337 5.47 6.67 -17.46
CA PRO A 337 6.01 6.18 -18.72
C PRO A 337 7.55 6.33 -18.77
N GLY A 338 8.22 5.37 -19.40
CA GLY A 338 9.69 5.34 -19.45
C GLY A 338 10.36 4.85 -18.16
N HIS A 339 9.60 4.32 -17.20
CA HIS A 339 10.14 3.75 -15.96
C HIS A 339 9.79 2.27 -15.84
N LEU A 340 10.59 1.58 -15.03
CA LEU A 340 10.25 0.27 -14.47
C LEU A 340 10.22 0.36 -12.94
N ARG A 341 9.23 -0.29 -12.31
CA ARG A 341 9.20 -0.45 -10.86
C ARG A 341 9.51 -1.91 -10.51
N PHE A 342 10.47 -2.12 -9.63
CA PHE A 342 10.81 -3.45 -9.14
C PHE A 342 11.07 -3.46 -7.64
N SER A 343 10.63 -4.54 -7.01
CA SER A 343 10.83 -4.80 -5.58
C SER A 343 12.30 -5.05 -5.30
N VAL A 344 12.73 -4.72 -4.09
CA VAL A 344 14.01 -5.17 -3.54
C VAL A 344 13.93 -6.68 -3.31
N GLY A 345 14.76 -7.44 -4.01
CA GLY A 345 14.83 -8.90 -3.93
C GLY A 345 15.93 -9.39 -2.97
N LEU A 346 16.18 -10.71 -2.98
CA LEU A 346 17.39 -11.28 -2.39
C LEU A 346 18.61 -10.87 -3.23
N HIS A 347 19.80 -10.87 -2.63
CA HIS A 347 21.04 -10.42 -3.28
C HIS A 347 21.26 -11.05 -4.66
N GLU A 348 21.21 -12.36 -4.75
CA GLU A 348 21.34 -13.10 -6.01
C GLU A 348 20.32 -12.66 -7.08
N THR A 349 19.09 -12.37 -6.67
CA THR A 349 18.05 -11.87 -7.58
C THR A 349 18.37 -10.46 -8.07
N ASN A 350 18.86 -9.59 -7.17
CA ASN A 350 19.25 -8.23 -7.49
C ASN A 350 20.46 -8.20 -8.43
N GLU A 351 21.45 -9.07 -8.24
CA GLU A 351 22.57 -9.23 -9.16
C GLU A 351 22.12 -9.68 -10.56
N LYS A 352 21.22 -10.67 -10.65
CA LYS A 352 20.62 -11.11 -11.93
C LYS A 352 19.86 -9.98 -12.63
N LEU A 353 19.09 -9.19 -11.86
CA LEU A 353 18.40 -8.02 -12.39
C LEU A 353 19.41 -7.02 -12.96
N LEU A 354 20.42 -6.63 -12.17
CA LEU A 354 21.45 -5.67 -12.57
C LEU A 354 22.27 -6.14 -13.78
N ALA A 355 22.50 -7.43 -13.94
CA ALA A 355 23.22 -7.96 -15.09
C ALA A 355 22.44 -7.82 -16.43
N LEU A 356 21.13 -7.57 -16.35
CA LEU A 356 20.25 -7.39 -17.50
C LEU A 356 19.93 -5.92 -17.78
N LEU A 357 20.24 -5.00 -16.86
CA LEU A 357 20.16 -3.56 -17.03
C LEU A 357 21.38 -3.03 -17.76
#